data_62109571104b507666becc086c627195
#
_entry.id   62109571104b507666becc086c627195
#
_cell.length_a   1.000
_cell.length_b   1.000
_cell.length_c   1.000
_cell.angle_alpha   90.00
_cell.angle_beta   90.00
_cell.angle_gamma   90.00
#
_symmetry.space_group_name_H-M   'P 1'
#
loop_
_entity.id
_entity.type
_entity.pdbx_description
1 polymer ?
#
loop_
_entity_poly.entity_id
_entity_poly.type
_entity_poly.pdbx_seq_one_letter_code
_entity_poly.pdbx_strand_id
1 'polypeptide(L)'
;MPDVYQIGDFDTLVTIRERVTSTGSQAQKTYTWREHSRVWAKVVHRIAEMVDYGNLEDGRSLEVHIYKIPGLDTRWQVVIDGKPYEIRSVDMVNRISPVCVLSLFAIDG
;
A
#
# COMPACT_ATOMS: atom_id res chain seq x y z
N MET A 1 25.27 3.76 -1.68
CA MET A 1 25.02 2.99 -0.49
C MET A 1 23.59 2.66 -0.37
N PRO A 2 23.31 1.42 -0.28
CA PRO A 2 21.92 1.10 -0.19
C PRO A 2 21.34 1.61 1.11
N ASP A 3 20.07 1.85 1.09
CA ASP A 3 19.41 2.30 2.27
C ASP A 3 19.49 1.21 3.30
N VAL A 4 19.95 1.56 4.45
CA VAL A 4 20.06 0.61 5.51
C VAL A 4 18.85 0.79 6.37
N TYR A 5 17.99 -0.20 6.37
CA TYR A 5 16.82 -0.16 7.22
C TYR A 5 17.17 -0.80 8.55
N GLN A 6 16.80 -0.16 9.62
CA GLN A 6 16.97 -0.71 10.94
C GLN A 6 15.65 -1.29 11.39
N ILE A 7 15.72 -2.29 12.23
CA ILE A 7 14.50 -2.94 12.69
C ILE A 7 13.55 -1.93 13.33
N GLY A 8 14.08 -0.98 14.07
CA GLY A 8 13.24 0.01 14.72
C GLY A 8 12.51 0.95 13.78
N ASP A 9 12.90 0.97 12.49
CA ASP A 9 12.23 1.85 11.55
C ASP A 9 10.88 1.26 11.15
N PHE A 10 10.70 -0.03 11.30
CA PHE A 10 9.46 -0.70 10.88
C PHE A 10 8.58 -0.81 12.13
N ASP A 11 7.99 0.28 12.49
CA ASP A 11 7.27 0.40 13.74
C ASP A 11 5.76 0.50 13.63
N THR A 12 5.23 0.43 12.45
CA THR A 12 3.79 0.56 12.24
C THR A 12 3.23 -0.75 11.70
N LEU A 13 2.29 -1.31 12.39
CA LEU A 13 1.70 -2.57 11.93
C LEU A 13 0.60 -2.23 10.92
N VAL A 14 0.68 -2.78 9.74
CA VAL A 14 -0.30 -2.53 8.69
C VAL A 14 -0.92 -3.84 8.25
N THR A 15 -2.15 -3.79 7.77
CA THR A 15 -2.83 -4.97 7.28
C THR A 15 -2.84 -4.93 5.77
N ILE A 16 -2.39 -5.99 5.15
CA ILE A 16 -2.37 -6.12 3.69
C ILE A 16 -3.58 -6.95 3.29
N ARG A 17 -4.40 -6.41 2.41
CA ARG A 17 -5.59 -7.09 1.94
C ARG A 17 -5.47 -7.36 0.46
N GLU A 18 -5.77 -8.58 0.05
CA GLU A 18 -5.79 -8.90 -1.35
C GLU A 18 -7.21 -8.82 -1.87
N ARG A 19 -7.35 -8.54 -3.14
CA ARG A 19 -8.66 -8.43 -3.74
C ARG A 19 -9.07 -9.78 -4.28
N VAL A 20 -10.21 -10.25 -3.87
CA VAL A 20 -10.74 -11.52 -4.31
C VAL A 20 -11.92 -11.25 -5.21
N THR A 21 -11.91 -11.83 -6.39
CA THR A 21 -12.99 -11.68 -7.34
C THR A 21 -13.85 -12.92 -7.29
N SER A 22 -15.15 -12.73 -7.19
CA SER A 22 -16.05 -13.85 -7.27
C SER A 22 -17.07 -13.57 -8.37
N THR A 23 -17.53 -14.62 -9.03
CA THR A 23 -18.52 -14.49 -10.08
C THR A 23 -19.83 -14.97 -9.52
N GLY A 24 -20.80 -14.10 -9.51
CA GLY A 24 -22.12 -14.47 -9.02
C GLY A 24 -22.90 -15.26 -10.04
N SER A 25 -24.11 -15.63 -9.66
CA SER A 25 -24.92 -16.50 -10.48
C SER A 25 -25.33 -15.86 -11.80
N GLN A 26 -25.20 -14.55 -11.93
CA GLN A 26 -25.53 -13.91 -13.19
C GLN A 26 -24.29 -13.36 -13.85
N ALA A 27 -23.17 -13.97 -13.63
CA ALA A 27 -21.91 -13.57 -14.23
C ALA A 27 -21.48 -12.19 -13.80
N GLN A 28 -22.01 -11.67 -12.71
CA GLN A 28 -21.58 -10.39 -12.23
C GLN A 28 -20.34 -10.60 -11.39
N LYS A 29 -19.32 -9.84 -11.67
CA LYS A 29 -18.11 -9.94 -10.90
C LYS A 29 -18.22 -9.02 -9.70
N THR A 30 -18.00 -9.57 -8.55
CA THR A 30 -17.95 -8.78 -7.34
C THR A 30 -16.57 -8.90 -6.75
N TYR A 31 -16.14 -7.84 -6.07
CA TYR A 31 -14.83 -7.84 -5.47
C TYR A 31 -14.98 -7.75 -3.97
N THR A 32 -14.22 -8.56 -3.27
CA THR A 32 -14.17 -8.48 -1.83
C THR A 32 -12.72 -8.41 -1.40
N TRP A 33 -12.50 -7.98 -0.17
CA TRP A 33 -11.16 -7.86 0.35
C TRP A 33 -10.94 -8.95 1.38
N ARG A 34 -9.81 -9.59 1.31
CA ARG A 34 -9.45 -10.62 2.26
C ARG A 34 -8.11 -10.26 2.87
N GLU A 35 -8.02 -10.35 4.17
CA GLU A 35 -6.76 -10.06 4.82
C GLU A 35 -5.73 -11.10 4.39
N HIS A 36 -4.62 -10.64 3.86
CA HIS A 36 -3.55 -11.51 3.45
C HIS A 36 -2.57 -11.67 4.59
N SER A 37 -2.17 -10.57 5.18
CA SER A 37 -1.17 -10.61 6.24
C SER A 37 -1.13 -9.30 6.99
N ARG A 38 -0.51 -9.31 8.13
CA ARG A 38 -0.21 -8.09 8.86
C ARG A 38 1.29 -8.01 8.96
N VAL A 39 1.84 -6.90 8.59
CA VAL A 39 3.28 -6.75 8.54
C VAL A 39 3.71 -5.44 9.17
N TRP A 40 4.92 -5.39 9.66
CA TRP A 40 5.46 -4.15 10.18
C TRP A 40 5.99 -3.32 9.03
N ALA A 41 5.77 -2.05 9.08
CA ALA A 41 6.11 -1.14 8.00
C ALA A 41 6.74 0.13 8.53
N LYS A 42 7.52 0.77 7.66
CA LYS A 42 8.01 2.11 7.89
C LYS A 42 7.12 3.04 7.07
N VAL A 43 6.41 3.92 7.73
CA VAL A 43 5.45 4.81 7.06
C VAL A 43 6.04 6.20 7.00
N VAL A 44 6.12 6.76 5.81
CA VAL A 44 6.60 8.12 5.59
C VAL A 44 5.43 8.93 5.09
N HIS A 45 5.04 9.94 5.82
CA HIS A 45 3.96 10.78 5.39
C HIS A 45 4.49 11.77 4.36
N ARG A 46 3.91 11.75 3.19
CA ARG A 46 4.26 12.72 2.20
C ARG A 46 3.14 13.69 2.08
N ILE A 47 3.44 14.92 2.33
CA ILE A 47 2.51 15.95 2.06
C ILE A 47 2.51 16.11 0.56
N ALA A 48 1.40 15.90 0.03
CA ALA A 48 1.32 16.06 -1.37
C ALA A 48 1.42 17.47 -1.72
N GLU A 49 2.60 17.82 -1.98
CA GLU A 49 2.72 19.12 -2.41
C GLU A 49 2.23 19.30 -3.68
N MET A 50 1.46 18.71 -4.17
CA MET A 50 1.22 18.83 -5.39
C MET A 50 0.16 19.40 -5.77
N VAL A 51 0.24 20.26 -5.71
CA VAL A 51 -0.40 21.28 -6.13
C VAL A 51 -0.25 21.47 -7.51
N ASP A 52 0.42 20.68 -8.15
CA ASP A 52 0.52 20.93 -9.46
C ASP A 52 -0.73 20.89 -10.08
N TYR A 53 -1.03 21.64 -10.88
CA TYR A 53 -2.16 21.50 -11.74
C TYR A 53 -3.44 21.84 -11.02
N GLY A 54 -3.38 22.43 -9.93
CA GLY A 54 -4.57 22.88 -9.28
C GLY A 54 -5.44 21.77 -8.75
N ASN A 55 -4.90 20.57 -8.76
CA ASN A 55 -5.72 19.58 -8.27
C ASN A 55 -5.30 19.23 -6.93
N LEU A 56 -5.82 19.76 -6.02
CA LEU A 56 -5.61 19.48 -4.73
C LEU A 56 -6.43 18.36 -4.43
N GLU A 57 -6.04 17.26 -4.74
CA GLU A 57 -6.63 16.20 -4.15
C GLU A 57 -6.21 16.26 -2.74
N ASP A 58 -7.06 16.03 -1.86
CA ASP A 58 -6.82 15.98 -0.50
C ASP A 58 -5.96 14.85 -0.32
N GLY A 59 -4.89 14.86 -0.86
CA GLY A 59 -4.26 13.67 -0.94
C GLY A 59 -3.46 13.33 0.26
N ARG A 60 -3.88 12.40 0.94
CA ARG A 60 -3.04 11.89 1.89
C ARG A 60 -2.29 10.84 1.22
N SER A 61 -1.15 11.19 0.76
CA SER A 61 -0.27 10.27 0.12
C SER A 61 0.75 9.79 1.13
N LEU A 62 0.95 8.51 1.19
CA LEU A 62 1.92 7.90 2.09
C LEU A 62 2.88 7.06 1.30
N GLU A 63 4.10 6.99 1.78
CA GLU A 63 5.07 6.07 1.23
C GLU A 63 5.30 5.04 2.33
N VAL A 64 5.17 3.77 1.98
CA VAL A 64 5.27 2.70 2.97
C VAL A 64 6.32 1.71 2.53
N HIS A 65 7.25 1.40 3.41
CA HIS A 65 8.30 0.44 3.14
C HIS A 65 7.98 -0.84 3.91
N ILE A 66 7.90 -1.96 3.21
CA ILE A 66 7.64 -3.25 3.83
C ILE A 66 8.54 -4.30 3.21
N TYR A 67 8.70 -5.41 3.88
CA TYR A 67 9.38 -6.54 3.27
C TYR A 67 8.53 -7.04 2.12
N LYS A 68 9.17 -7.50 1.06
CA LYS A 68 8.47 -7.91 -0.15
C LYS A 68 7.53 -9.06 0.12
N ILE A 69 6.35 -8.99 -0.45
CA ILE A 69 5.34 -10.02 -0.32
C ILE A 69 5.05 -10.57 -1.71
N PRO A 70 5.17 -11.87 -1.90
CA PRO A 70 4.88 -12.44 -3.20
C PRO A 70 3.44 -12.18 -3.62
N GLY A 71 3.28 -11.78 -4.85
CA GLY A 71 1.93 -11.54 -5.39
C GLY A 71 1.36 -10.15 -5.15
N LEU A 72 2.03 -9.33 -4.34
CA LEU A 72 1.55 -8.00 -4.06
C LEU A 72 1.47 -7.16 -5.33
N ASP A 73 0.33 -6.54 -5.56
CA ASP A 73 0.20 -5.67 -6.72
C ASP A 73 -0.73 -4.51 -6.40
N THR A 74 -0.91 -3.63 -7.37
CA THR A 74 -1.65 -2.40 -7.15
C THR A 74 -3.14 -2.61 -6.95
N ARG A 75 -3.64 -3.82 -7.18
CA ARG A 75 -5.04 -4.08 -6.94
C ARG A 75 -5.33 -4.42 -5.49
N TRP A 76 -4.29 -4.58 -4.69
CA TRP A 76 -4.45 -4.88 -3.28
C TRP A 76 -4.63 -3.58 -2.49
N GLN A 77 -4.85 -3.70 -1.22
CA GLN A 77 -5.14 -2.56 -0.38
C GLN A 77 -4.34 -2.67 0.90
N VAL A 78 -3.98 -1.55 1.46
CA VAL A 78 -3.28 -1.51 2.74
C VAL A 78 -4.14 -0.76 3.74
N VAL A 79 -4.31 -1.32 4.92
CA VAL A 79 -5.09 -0.67 5.96
C VAL A 79 -4.15 -0.27 7.09
N ILE A 80 -4.16 1.01 7.44
CA ILE A 80 -3.32 1.54 8.49
C ILE A 80 -4.22 2.25 9.49
N ASP A 81 -4.19 1.82 10.74
CA ASP A 81 -5.03 2.41 11.79
C ASP A 81 -6.49 2.40 11.39
N GLY A 82 -6.92 1.31 10.79
CA GLY A 82 -8.32 1.19 10.38
C GLY A 82 -8.69 1.94 9.12
N LYS A 83 -7.78 2.66 8.50
CA LYS A 83 -8.07 3.42 7.32
C LYS A 83 -7.52 2.74 6.08
N PRO A 84 -8.33 2.55 5.06
CA PRO A 84 -7.87 1.86 3.85
C PRO A 84 -7.15 2.83 2.91
N TYR A 85 -6.13 2.34 2.28
CA TYR A 85 -5.37 3.08 1.29
C TYR A 85 -5.23 2.23 0.04
N GLU A 86 -5.36 2.85 -1.12
CA GLU A 86 -5.11 2.13 -2.35
C GLU A 86 -3.62 2.19 -2.69
N ILE A 87 -3.14 1.16 -3.32
CA ILE A 87 -1.74 1.10 -3.71
C ILE A 87 -1.64 1.68 -5.11
N ARG A 88 -0.93 2.80 -5.23
CA ARG A 88 -0.76 3.42 -6.53
C ARG A 88 0.43 2.85 -7.27
N SER A 89 1.44 2.44 -6.58
CA SER A 89 2.61 1.85 -7.22
C SER A 89 3.37 0.97 -6.24
N VAL A 90 4.06 0.00 -6.77
CA VAL A 90 4.91 -0.88 -5.99
C VAL A 90 6.30 -0.80 -6.60
N ASP A 91 7.26 -0.30 -5.83
CA ASP A 91 8.61 -0.19 -6.30
C ASP A 91 9.44 -1.25 -5.60
N MET A 92 9.91 -2.22 -6.36
CA MET A 92 10.69 -3.31 -5.80
C MET A 92 12.13 -2.94 -5.51
N VAL A 93 12.50 -1.71 -5.76
CA VAL A 93 13.83 -1.16 -5.57
C VAL A 93 14.83 -1.90 -6.46
N ASN A 94 15.19 -3.09 -6.11
CA ASN A 94 16.01 -3.92 -6.97
C ASN A 94 15.86 -5.37 -6.52
N ARG A 95 16.48 -6.28 -7.24
CA ARG A 95 16.28 -7.69 -6.94
C ARG A 95 16.88 -8.13 -5.62
N ILE A 96 17.88 -7.42 -5.14
CA ILE A 96 18.59 -7.81 -3.96
C ILE A 96 17.90 -7.31 -2.70
N SER A 97 17.24 -6.16 -2.79
CA SER A 97 16.63 -5.58 -1.61
C SER A 97 15.47 -6.43 -1.11
N PRO A 98 15.41 -6.73 0.17
CA PRO A 98 14.27 -7.46 0.71
C PRO A 98 13.06 -6.57 0.92
N VAL A 99 13.20 -5.28 0.69
CA VAL A 99 12.15 -4.30 0.98
C VAL A 99 11.61 -3.72 -0.31
N CYS A 100 10.32 -3.48 -0.36
CA CYS A 100 9.70 -2.75 -1.46
C CYS A 100 9.03 -1.49 -0.90
N VAL A 101 8.79 -0.53 -1.78
CA VAL A 101 8.22 0.74 -1.40
C VAL A 101 6.87 0.88 -2.08
N LEU A 102 5.85 1.13 -1.30
CA LEU A 102 4.51 1.29 -1.82
C LEU A 102 4.11 2.75 -1.75
N SER A 103 3.53 3.25 -2.82
CA SER A 103 2.92 4.58 -2.80
C SER A 103 1.44 4.37 -2.57
N LEU A 104 0.95 4.91 -1.49
CA LEU A 104 -0.44 4.71 -1.07
C LEU A 104 -1.20 6.02 -1.12
N PHE A 105 -2.49 5.91 -1.36
CA PHE A 105 -3.34 7.07 -1.40
C PHE A 105 -4.59 6.77 -0.61
N ALA A 106 -5.01 7.69 0.21
CA ALA A 106 -6.16 7.47 1.08
C ALA A 106 -7.43 7.29 0.25
N ILE A 107 -8.22 6.33 0.65
CA ILE A 107 -9.49 6.11 0.02
C ILE A 107 -10.52 6.82 0.88
N ASP A 108 -11.19 7.79 0.28
CA ASP A 108 -12.22 8.48 1.00
C ASP A 108 -13.46 7.64 0.91
N GLY A 109 -13.88 7.18 1.98
CA GLY A 109 -15.01 6.32 1.98
C GLY A 109 -16.31 7.00 2.02
#